data_084b14f219a21c40eac884cc5345b048
#
_entry.id   084b14f219a21c40eac884cc5345b048
#
_cell.length_a   1.000
_cell.length_b   1.000
_cell.length_c   1.000
_cell.angle_alpha   90.00
_cell.angle_beta   90.00
_cell.angle_gamma   90.00
#
_symmetry.space_group_name_H-M   'P 1'
#
loop_
_entity.id
_entity.type
_entity.pdbx_description
1 polymer ?
#
loop_
_entity_poly.entity_id
_entity_poly.type
_entity_poly.pdbx_seq_one_letter_code
_entity_poly.pdbx_strand_id
1 'polypeptide(L)'
;MPSPQPGVERVMLDRIGREQARATSLVRYAPDSVFPEHTHPGGEEILVLSGTFTENGTDYPAGWYLRSPDGSSHRPSSRDGTTLFVKLRQFAAEELEPVRINTNEASRWHGQPHRLICPLFASVAETTQLQRIAPGERLFCAPLAGGAELLLLEGEISAPEGRYPKGSWLRFPEGDLPALTAAASGALFYLKTGHLSPTTLTGAIP
;
A
#
# COMPACT_ATOMS: atom_id res chain seq x y z
N MET A 1 -17.30 0.79 6.50
CA MET A 1 -18.22 1.96 6.66
C MET A 1 -18.62 2.45 5.28
N PRO A 2 -19.89 2.80 5.04
CA PRO A 2 -20.26 3.45 3.79
C PRO A 2 -19.53 4.79 3.67
N SER A 3 -19.06 5.09 2.46
CA SER A 3 -18.56 6.41 2.10
C SER A 3 -19.75 7.36 1.86
N PRO A 4 -19.56 8.70 1.95
CA PRO A 4 -20.56 9.65 1.45
C PRO A 4 -20.90 9.47 -0.03
N GLN A 5 -20.01 8.87 -0.81
CA GLN A 5 -20.22 8.52 -2.21
C GLN A 5 -20.92 7.16 -2.33
N PRO A 6 -22.07 7.07 -3.04
CA PRO A 6 -22.73 5.80 -3.33
C PRO A 6 -21.79 4.85 -4.07
N GLY A 7 -21.87 3.55 -3.76
CA GLY A 7 -21.02 2.53 -4.41
C GLY A 7 -19.59 2.44 -3.88
N VAL A 8 -19.23 3.19 -2.83
CA VAL A 8 -17.92 3.08 -2.16
C VAL A 8 -18.07 2.55 -0.75
N GLU A 9 -17.31 1.52 -0.44
CA GLU A 9 -17.12 1.06 0.93
C GLU A 9 -15.67 1.24 1.35
N ARG A 10 -15.43 1.56 2.62
CA ARG A 10 -14.09 1.81 3.14
C ARG A 10 -13.88 1.12 4.50
N VAL A 11 -12.75 0.43 4.62
CA VAL A 11 -12.19 -0.02 5.90
C VAL A 11 -10.99 0.87 6.21
N MET A 12 -11.09 1.65 7.27
CA MET A 12 -9.99 2.48 7.77
C MET A 12 -9.04 1.58 8.55
N LEU A 13 -7.78 1.50 8.10
CA LEU A 13 -6.71 0.76 8.77
C LEU A 13 -5.92 1.67 9.71
N ASP A 14 -5.60 2.89 9.24
CA ASP A 14 -4.93 3.93 10.03
C ASP A 14 -5.46 5.31 9.64
N ARG A 15 -5.57 6.21 10.63
CA ARG A 15 -5.95 7.60 10.41
C ARG A 15 -5.34 8.50 11.47
N ILE A 16 -4.49 9.43 11.05
CA ILE A 16 -3.89 10.47 11.89
C ILE A 16 -4.37 11.84 11.41
N GLY A 17 -4.94 12.64 12.29
CA GLY A 17 -5.52 13.93 11.98
C GLY A 17 -7.04 13.91 11.81
N ARG A 18 -7.62 15.10 11.60
CA ARG A 18 -9.08 15.31 11.47
C ARG A 18 -9.51 15.32 10.01
N GLU A 19 -9.89 16.48 9.46
CA GLU A 19 -10.35 16.61 8.08
C GLU A 19 -9.23 16.39 7.06
N GLN A 20 -8.00 16.79 7.38
CA GLN A 20 -6.82 16.63 6.56
C GLN A 20 -5.99 15.41 6.97
N ALA A 21 -6.64 14.30 7.26
CA ALA A 21 -5.99 13.13 7.82
C ALA A 21 -5.03 12.45 6.84
N ARG A 22 -3.83 12.12 7.34
CA ARG A 22 -3.02 11.05 6.82
C ARG A 22 -3.76 9.73 7.04
N ALA A 23 -4.02 8.96 5.98
CA ALA A 23 -4.87 7.79 6.09
C ALA A 23 -4.35 6.60 5.27
N THR A 24 -4.61 5.41 5.79
CA THR A 24 -4.44 4.12 5.10
C THR A 24 -5.77 3.39 5.15
N SER A 25 -6.25 2.88 4.02
CA SER A 25 -7.58 2.27 3.90
C SER A 25 -7.60 1.14 2.89
N LEU A 26 -8.51 0.18 3.07
CA LEU A 26 -9.04 -0.63 1.99
C LEU A 26 -10.31 0.04 1.46
N VAL A 27 -10.39 0.20 0.15
CA VAL A 27 -11.52 0.85 -0.53
C VAL A 27 -12.07 -0.10 -1.57
N ARG A 28 -13.39 -0.34 -1.53
CA ARG A 28 -14.09 -1.15 -2.52
C ARG A 28 -15.05 -0.27 -3.32
N TYR A 29 -14.94 -0.33 -4.64
CA TYR A 29 -15.90 0.24 -5.57
C TYR A 29 -16.84 -0.85 -6.06
N ALA A 30 -18.13 -0.56 -6.04
CA ALA A 30 -19.12 -1.42 -6.68
C ALA A 30 -18.94 -1.43 -8.21
N PRO A 31 -19.44 -2.45 -8.92
CA PRO A 31 -19.54 -2.40 -10.39
C PRO A 31 -20.27 -1.15 -10.88
N ASP A 32 -19.90 -0.69 -12.09
CA ASP A 32 -20.44 0.49 -12.76
C ASP A 32 -20.31 1.82 -11.98
N SER A 33 -19.34 1.87 -11.06
CA SER A 33 -19.06 3.08 -10.29
C SER A 33 -18.35 4.13 -11.12
N VAL A 34 -18.83 5.37 -11.05
CA VAL A 34 -18.20 6.56 -11.64
C VAL A 34 -18.25 7.69 -10.62
N PHE A 35 -17.11 8.33 -10.39
CA PHE A 35 -16.99 9.42 -9.43
C PHE A 35 -16.63 10.73 -10.11
N PRO A 36 -17.05 11.87 -9.54
CA PRO A 36 -16.64 13.16 -10.05
C PRO A 36 -15.12 13.33 -9.96
N GLU A 37 -14.59 14.16 -10.85
CA GLU A 37 -13.20 14.59 -10.77
C GLU A 37 -12.94 15.24 -9.41
N HIS A 38 -11.82 14.87 -8.78
CA HIS A 38 -11.41 15.44 -7.51
C HIS A 38 -9.89 15.47 -7.39
N THR A 39 -9.41 16.32 -6.49
CA THR A 39 -7.98 16.54 -6.23
C THR A 39 -7.55 15.83 -4.95
N HIS A 40 -6.29 15.38 -4.93
CA HIS A 40 -5.65 14.76 -3.76
C HIS A 40 -4.59 15.67 -3.13
N PRO A 41 -4.97 16.55 -2.20
CA PRO A 41 -3.98 17.29 -1.40
C PRO A 41 -3.12 16.32 -0.59
N GLY A 42 -1.79 16.47 -0.66
CA GLY A 42 -0.83 15.59 0.01
C GLY A 42 -0.64 14.23 -0.69
N GLY A 43 -1.12 14.09 -1.93
CA GLY A 43 -0.92 12.92 -2.79
C GLY A 43 -1.75 11.69 -2.44
N GLU A 44 -1.76 10.75 -3.38
CA GLU A 44 -2.45 9.46 -3.25
C GLU A 44 -1.56 8.31 -3.75
N GLU A 45 -1.53 7.22 -2.99
CA GLU A 45 -0.87 5.96 -3.34
C GLU A 45 -1.92 4.86 -3.39
N ILE A 46 -1.94 4.07 -4.46
CA ILE A 46 -2.90 2.97 -4.69
C ILE A 46 -2.15 1.70 -5.08
N LEU A 47 -2.53 0.57 -4.47
CA LEU A 47 -2.29 -0.77 -5.01
C LEU A 47 -3.64 -1.41 -5.34
N VAL A 48 -3.84 -1.79 -6.60
CA VAL A 48 -5.06 -2.47 -7.04
C VAL A 48 -5.01 -3.93 -6.62
N LEU A 49 -5.87 -4.33 -5.68
CA LEU A 49 -5.88 -5.68 -5.10
C LEU A 49 -6.74 -6.67 -5.90
N SER A 50 -7.84 -6.19 -6.49
CA SER A 50 -8.74 -6.99 -7.33
C SER A 50 -9.56 -6.10 -8.26
N GLY A 51 -10.07 -6.67 -9.35
CA GLY A 51 -10.85 -5.96 -10.35
C GLY A 51 -10.00 -4.98 -11.18
N THR A 52 -10.63 -3.93 -11.70
CA THR A 52 -9.99 -2.91 -12.52
C THR A 52 -10.33 -1.52 -12.00
N PHE A 53 -9.33 -0.76 -11.64
CA PHE A 53 -9.42 0.66 -11.35
C PHE A 53 -9.20 1.45 -12.64
N THR A 54 -10.10 2.36 -12.96
CA THR A 54 -9.96 3.24 -14.14
C THR A 54 -9.74 4.67 -13.69
N GLU A 55 -8.67 5.30 -14.17
CA GLU A 55 -8.31 6.69 -13.89
C GLU A 55 -8.27 7.47 -15.21
N ASN A 56 -9.11 8.49 -15.35
CA ASN A 56 -9.15 9.34 -16.56
C ASN A 56 -9.26 8.54 -17.87
N GLY A 57 -9.99 7.41 -17.86
CA GLY A 57 -10.16 6.52 -19.01
C GLY A 57 -9.03 5.51 -19.24
N THR A 58 -8.02 5.47 -18.39
CA THR A 58 -6.96 4.46 -18.44
C THR A 58 -7.23 3.38 -17.39
N ASP A 59 -7.19 2.12 -17.81
CA ASP A 59 -7.48 0.96 -16.98
C ASP A 59 -6.22 0.43 -16.28
N TYR A 60 -6.35 0.16 -14.98
CA TYR A 60 -5.34 -0.43 -14.11
C TYR A 60 -5.91 -1.68 -13.44
N PRO A 61 -5.71 -2.88 -14.02
CA PRO A 61 -6.14 -4.14 -13.40
C PRO A 61 -5.41 -4.45 -12.08
N ALA A 62 -5.88 -5.51 -11.40
CA ALA A 62 -5.22 -6.03 -10.20
C ALA A 62 -3.70 -6.22 -10.40
N GLY A 63 -2.92 -5.82 -9.40
CA GLY A 63 -1.46 -5.82 -9.44
C GLY A 63 -0.85 -4.51 -9.95
N TRP A 64 -1.63 -3.53 -10.38
CA TRP A 64 -1.09 -2.21 -10.67
C TRP A 64 -0.85 -1.40 -9.39
N TYR A 65 0.30 -0.73 -9.36
CA TYR A 65 0.66 0.26 -8.34
C TYR A 65 0.70 1.66 -8.96
N LEU A 66 0.01 2.59 -8.30
CA LEU A 66 -0.08 3.99 -8.70
C LEU A 66 0.36 4.88 -7.55
N ARG A 67 1.12 5.91 -7.87
CA ARG A 67 1.50 6.97 -6.93
C ARG A 67 1.30 8.30 -7.64
N SER A 68 0.49 9.17 -7.09
CA SER A 68 0.09 10.46 -7.65
C SER A 68 0.44 11.57 -6.66
N PRO A 69 1.30 12.55 -7.05
CA PRO A 69 1.83 13.56 -6.14
C PRO A 69 0.75 14.52 -5.63
N ASP A 70 1.16 15.40 -4.70
CA ASP A 70 0.31 16.45 -4.16
C ASP A 70 -0.31 17.29 -5.27
N GLY A 71 -1.60 17.61 -5.11
CA GLY A 71 -2.37 18.41 -6.07
C GLY A 71 -2.79 17.68 -7.35
N SER A 72 -2.43 16.40 -7.51
CA SER A 72 -2.94 15.59 -8.62
C SER A 72 -4.46 15.48 -8.57
N SER A 73 -5.09 15.44 -9.74
CA SER A 73 -6.54 15.23 -9.88
C SER A 73 -6.85 14.08 -10.82
N HIS A 74 -7.92 13.38 -10.54
CA HIS A 74 -8.42 12.32 -11.39
C HIS A 74 -9.94 12.17 -11.33
N ARG A 75 -10.49 11.46 -12.32
CA ARG A 75 -11.86 10.98 -12.36
C ARG A 75 -11.85 9.45 -12.27
N PRO A 76 -12.03 8.87 -11.08
CA PRO A 76 -11.98 7.42 -10.91
C PRO A 76 -13.29 6.76 -11.30
N SER A 77 -13.18 5.53 -11.79
CA SER A 77 -14.33 4.67 -12.10
C SER A 77 -13.92 3.19 -12.01
N SER A 78 -14.91 2.31 -12.04
CA SER A 78 -14.70 0.87 -12.19
C SER A 78 -15.95 0.25 -12.82
N ARG A 79 -15.78 -0.44 -13.97
CA ARG A 79 -16.88 -1.15 -14.62
C ARG A 79 -17.25 -2.41 -13.85
N ASP A 80 -16.25 -3.22 -13.49
CA ASP A 80 -16.47 -4.56 -12.92
C ASP A 80 -16.36 -4.57 -11.40
N GLY A 81 -16.16 -3.39 -10.79
CA GLY A 81 -15.80 -3.24 -9.40
C GLY A 81 -14.31 -3.43 -9.16
N THR A 82 -13.81 -2.85 -8.07
CA THR A 82 -12.40 -2.95 -7.69
C THR A 82 -12.22 -2.88 -6.18
N THR A 83 -11.17 -3.51 -5.68
CA THR A 83 -10.70 -3.34 -4.30
C THR A 83 -9.29 -2.76 -4.34
N LEU A 84 -9.09 -1.68 -3.61
CA LEU A 84 -7.87 -0.89 -3.58
C LEU A 84 -7.30 -0.85 -2.16
N PHE A 85 -5.97 -0.88 -2.05
CA PHE A 85 -5.25 -0.44 -0.86
C PHE A 85 -4.79 0.99 -1.13
N VAL A 86 -5.23 1.93 -0.32
CA VAL A 86 -5.10 3.38 -0.58
C VAL A 86 -4.42 4.07 0.59
N LYS A 87 -3.45 4.93 0.28
CA LYS A 87 -2.80 5.83 1.21
C LYS A 87 -2.96 7.28 0.77
N LEU A 88 -3.40 8.14 1.67
CA LEU A 88 -3.64 9.55 1.41
C LEU A 88 -2.75 10.42 2.29
N ARG A 89 -2.24 11.52 1.72
CA ARG A 89 -1.44 12.53 2.42
C ARG A 89 -0.19 11.96 3.07
N GLN A 90 0.55 11.13 2.31
CA GLN A 90 1.76 10.45 2.77
C GLN A 90 2.96 10.72 1.85
N PHE A 91 2.98 11.87 1.19
CA PHE A 91 4.03 12.25 0.25
C PHE A 91 4.88 13.37 0.85
N ALA A 92 6.17 13.36 0.54
CA ALA A 92 7.02 14.51 0.77
C ALA A 92 6.73 15.59 -0.28
N ALA A 93 6.94 16.85 0.08
CA ALA A 93 6.66 17.99 -0.80
C ALA A 93 7.48 17.96 -2.11
N GLU A 94 8.63 17.31 -2.08
CA GLU A 94 9.57 17.19 -3.21
C GLU A 94 9.19 16.07 -4.20
N GLU A 95 8.22 15.24 -3.86
CA GLU A 95 7.76 14.12 -4.70
C GLU A 95 6.75 14.64 -5.74
N LEU A 96 7.23 15.01 -6.91
CA LEU A 96 6.44 15.64 -7.96
C LEU A 96 6.08 14.69 -9.12
N GLU A 97 6.76 13.55 -9.24
CA GLU A 97 6.60 12.65 -10.37
C GLU A 97 5.60 11.53 -10.08
N PRO A 98 4.62 11.31 -10.98
CA PRO A 98 3.70 10.19 -10.84
C PRO A 98 4.40 8.86 -11.15
N VAL A 99 4.01 7.80 -10.43
CA VAL A 99 4.49 6.43 -10.65
C VAL A 99 3.34 5.55 -11.09
N ARG A 100 3.56 4.72 -12.12
CA ARG A 100 2.62 3.72 -12.62
C ARG A 100 3.39 2.43 -12.93
N ILE A 101 3.18 1.36 -12.13
CA ILE A 101 3.94 0.11 -12.22
C ILE A 101 2.96 -1.07 -12.31
N ASN A 102 3.12 -1.89 -13.34
CA ASN A 102 2.46 -3.19 -13.41
C ASN A 102 3.33 -4.24 -12.70
N THR A 103 2.95 -4.64 -11.50
CA THR A 103 3.71 -5.62 -10.70
C THR A 103 3.59 -7.06 -11.22
N ASN A 104 2.71 -7.32 -12.18
CA ASN A 104 2.59 -8.63 -12.84
C ASN A 104 3.70 -8.89 -13.87
N GLU A 105 4.45 -7.86 -14.27
CA GLU A 105 5.58 -8.01 -15.16
C GLU A 105 6.73 -8.74 -14.47
N ALA A 106 7.11 -9.92 -14.95
CA ALA A 106 8.19 -10.73 -14.36
C ALA A 106 9.53 -9.98 -14.29
N SER A 107 9.81 -9.09 -15.25
CA SER A 107 11.02 -8.25 -15.31
C SER A 107 11.15 -7.26 -14.14
N ARG A 108 10.08 -7.00 -13.43
CA ARG A 108 10.07 -6.12 -12.23
C ARG A 108 10.58 -6.81 -10.98
N TRP A 109 10.65 -8.14 -10.98
CA TRP A 109 11.02 -8.93 -9.81
C TRP A 109 12.49 -9.30 -9.83
N HIS A 110 13.21 -8.98 -8.76
CA HIS A 110 14.64 -9.20 -8.60
C HIS A 110 14.94 -9.91 -7.28
N GLY A 111 16.09 -10.55 -7.18
CA GLY A 111 16.58 -11.17 -5.94
C GLY A 111 16.93 -12.64 -6.09
N GLN A 112 16.86 -13.36 -4.97
CA GLN A 112 17.14 -14.80 -4.88
C GLN A 112 15.83 -15.61 -4.93
N PRO A 113 15.85 -16.93 -5.28
CA PRO A 113 14.64 -17.73 -5.33
C PRO A 113 13.83 -17.77 -4.03
N HIS A 114 14.48 -17.63 -2.88
CA HIS A 114 13.82 -17.60 -1.57
C HIS A 114 13.25 -16.22 -1.22
N ARG A 115 13.69 -15.14 -1.91
CA ARG A 115 13.19 -13.76 -1.71
C ARG A 115 13.27 -12.97 -3.00
N LEU A 116 12.13 -12.67 -3.59
CA LEU A 116 12.00 -11.79 -4.75
C LEU A 116 11.39 -10.46 -4.30
N ILE A 117 11.88 -9.37 -4.87
CA ILE A 117 11.48 -8.01 -4.58
C ILE A 117 11.05 -7.32 -5.88
N CYS A 118 9.88 -6.67 -5.84
CA CYS A 118 9.42 -5.74 -6.87
C CYS A 118 9.46 -4.34 -6.26
N PRO A 119 10.46 -3.50 -6.58
CA PRO A 119 10.51 -2.12 -6.11
C PRO A 119 9.35 -1.31 -6.70
N LEU A 120 8.72 -0.49 -5.87
CA LEU A 120 7.61 0.39 -6.27
C LEU A 120 7.99 1.86 -6.16
N PHE A 121 8.63 2.24 -5.04
CA PHE A 121 9.09 3.60 -4.80
C PHE A 121 10.23 3.60 -3.79
N ALA A 122 11.15 4.56 -3.92
CA ALA A 122 12.20 4.82 -2.93
C ALA A 122 12.56 6.30 -2.88
N SER A 123 12.72 6.82 -1.68
CA SER A 123 13.26 8.14 -1.37
C SER A 123 14.23 8.04 -0.19
N VAL A 124 14.76 9.18 0.26
CA VAL A 124 15.59 9.22 1.48
C VAL A 124 14.79 8.90 2.74
N ALA A 125 13.47 9.09 2.71
CA ALA A 125 12.57 8.93 3.86
C ALA A 125 11.87 7.57 3.90
N GLU A 126 11.65 6.93 2.75
CA GLU A 126 10.83 5.71 2.69
C GLU A 126 11.20 4.79 1.52
N THR A 127 10.88 3.52 1.69
CA THR A 127 10.92 2.53 0.61
C THR A 127 9.60 1.78 0.56
N THR A 128 9.03 1.64 -0.63
CA THR A 128 7.82 0.87 -0.90
C THR A 128 8.11 -0.22 -1.92
N GLN A 129 7.70 -1.45 -1.63
CA GLN A 129 7.97 -2.61 -2.49
C GLN A 129 6.97 -3.73 -2.26
N LEU A 130 6.83 -4.65 -3.23
CA LEU A 130 6.29 -5.98 -2.95
C LEU A 130 7.45 -6.94 -2.67
N GLN A 131 7.21 -7.87 -1.76
CA GLN A 131 8.13 -8.98 -1.52
C GLN A 131 7.40 -10.31 -1.63
N ARG A 132 8.02 -11.26 -2.33
CA ARG A 132 7.62 -12.68 -2.33
C ARG A 132 8.71 -13.47 -1.64
N ILE A 133 8.33 -14.19 -0.58
CA ILE A 133 9.30 -14.99 0.21
C ILE A 133 8.86 -16.44 0.30
N ALA A 134 9.86 -17.34 0.30
CA ALA A 134 9.65 -18.77 0.38
C ALA A 134 9.19 -19.20 1.79
N PRO A 135 8.60 -20.40 1.93
CA PRO A 135 8.29 -20.97 3.24
C PRO A 135 9.49 -20.97 4.20
N GLY A 136 9.24 -20.62 5.45
CA GLY A 136 10.27 -20.59 6.50
C GLY A 136 11.18 -19.37 6.52
N GLU A 137 11.11 -18.51 5.48
CA GLU A 137 11.91 -17.28 5.43
C GLU A 137 11.42 -16.24 6.45
N ARG A 138 12.36 -15.60 7.14
CA ARG A 138 12.07 -14.46 8.04
C ARG A 138 11.79 -13.21 7.21
N LEU A 139 10.77 -12.44 7.60
CA LEU A 139 10.46 -11.17 6.92
C LEU A 139 11.54 -10.11 7.18
N PHE A 140 11.97 -10.00 8.42
CA PHE A 140 12.95 -9.00 8.87
C PHE A 140 14.16 -9.67 9.52
N CYS A 141 15.36 -9.19 9.17
CA CYS A 141 16.64 -9.70 9.72
C CYS A 141 17.41 -8.63 10.51
N ALA A 142 16.89 -7.38 10.56
CA ALA A 142 17.45 -6.26 11.29
C ALA A 142 16.32 -5.38 11.86
N PRO A 143 16.59 -4.58 12.90
CA PRO A 143 15.62 -3.60 13.39
C PRO A 143 15.13 -2.66 12.31
N LEU A 144 13.85 -2.30 12.37
CA LEU A 144 13.17 -1.48 11.39
C LEU A 144 13.54 0.01 11.56
N ALA A 145 14.38 0.50 10.67
CA ALA A 145 14.68 1.93 10.61
C ALA A 145 13.45 2.70 10.11
N GLY A 146 12.95 3.66 10.93
CA GLY A 146 11.76 4.44 10.62
C GLY A 146 10.46 3.64 10.54
N GLY A 147 10.42 2.45 11.15
CA GLY A 147 9.25 1.58 11.23
C GLY A 147 8.84 0.92 9.90
N ALA A 148 7.79 0.11 9.96
CA ALA A 148 7.26 -0.60 8.79
C ALA A 148 5.74 -0.74 8.83
N GLU A 149 5.15 -0.83 7.63
CA GLU A 149 3.75 -1.18 7.39
C GLU A 149 3.69 -2.27 6.32
N LEU A 150 2.89 -3.30 6.57
CA LEU A 150 2.77 -4.48 5.74
C LEU A 150 1.30 -4.82 5.50
N LEU A 151 0.94 -5.15 4.24
CA LEU A 151 -0.33 -5.78 3.88
C LEU A 151 -0.04 -7.13 3.21
N LEU A 152 -0.54 -8.22 3.79
CA LEU A 152 -0.37 -9.56 3.23
C LEU A 152 -1.32 -9.78 2.06
N LEU A 153 -0.76 -10.04 0.87
CA LEU A 153 -1.49 -10.19 -0.39
C LEU A 153 -1.77 -11.65 -0.71
N GLU A 154 -0.84 -12.56 -0.37
CA GLU A 154 -0.98 -14.03 -0.57
C GLU A 154 -0.23 -14.78 0.54
N GLY A 155 -0.68 -15.99 0.80
CA GLY A 155 -0.06 -16.87 1.78
C GLY A 155 -0.41 -16.53 3.22
N GLU A 156 0.49 -16.87 4.14
CA GLU A 156 0.32 -16.69 5.58
C GLU A 156 1.67 -16.38 6.23
N ILE A 157 1.65 -15.53 7.25
CA ILE A 157 2.79 -15.21 8.11
C ILE A 157 2.53 -15.78 9.50
N SER A 158 3.54 -16.43 10.07
CA SER A 158 3.54 -16.92 11.45
C SER A 158 4.38 -16.00 12.34
N ALA A 159 3.90 -15.80 13.57
CA ALA A 159 4.58 -15.08 14.65
C ALA A 159 4.41 -15.84 15.96
N PRO A 160 5.18 -15.53 17.02
CA PRO A 160 5.00 -16.16 18.33
C PRO A 160 3.59 -16.02 18.89
N GLU A 161 2.94 -14.89 18.62
CA GLU A 161 1.58 -14.57 19.10
C GLU A 161 0.46 -15.17 18.24
N GLY A 162 0.76 -15.68 17.04
CA GLY A 162 -0.26 -16.26 16.18
C GLY A 162 0.07 -16.27 14.69
N ARG A 163 -0.98 -16.36 13.88
CA ARG A 163 -0.89 -16.40 12.42
C ARG A 163 -1.64 -15.25 11.78
N TYR A 164 -1.09 -14.75 10.71
CA TYR A 164 -1.63 -13.64 9.92
C TYR A 164 -1.92 -14.14 8.50
N PRO A 165 -3.19 -14.38 8.14
CA PRO A 165 -3.57 -14.82 6.81
C PRO A 165 -3.59 -13.65 5.81
N LYS A 166 -3.80 -13.97 4.52
CA LYS A 166 -4.08 -12.98 3.47
C LYS A 166 -5.08 -11.92 3.93
N GLY A 167 -4.79 -10.65 3.66
CA GLY A 167 -5.57 -9.49 4.07
C GLY A 167 -5.19 -8.93 5.45
N SER A 168 -4.30 -9.58 6.20
CA SER A 168 -3.76 -9.02 7.43
C SER A 168 -2.93 -7.77 7.13
N TRP A 169 -3.20 -6.72 7.88
CA TRP A 169 -2.42 -5.49 7.86
C TRP A 169 -1.70 -5.34 9.20
N LEU A 170 -0.39 -5.11 9.15
CA LEU A 170 0.50 -5.01 10.32
C LEU A 170 1.29 -3.71 10.25
N ARG A 171 1.56 -3.13 11.41
CA ARG A 171 2.35 -1.92 11.55
C ARG A 171 3.29 -2.04 12.73
N PHE A 172 4.55 -1.67 12.53
CA PHE A 172 5.62 -1.79 13.51
C PHE A 172 6.32 -0.45 13.69
N PRO A 173 6.53 0.02 14.93
CA PRO A 173 7.27 1.23 15.19
C PRO A 173 8.75 1.10 14.82
N GLU A 174 9.43 2.24 14.78
CA GLU A 174 10.88 2.31 14.60
C GLU A 174 11.60 1.54 15.70
N GLY A 175 12.65 0.81 15.32
CA GLY A 175 13.49 0.00 16.21
C GLY A 175 13.00 -1.41 16.47
N ASP A 176 11.75 -1.74 16.15
CA ASP A 176 11.24 -3.11 16.29
C ASP A 176 11.96 -4.09 15.37
N LEU A 177 12.08 -5.32 15.84
CA LEU A 177 12.51 -6.48 15.05
C LEU A 177 11.48 -7.61 15.24
N PRO A 178 10.32 -7.55 14.56
CA PRO A 178 9.28 -8.55 14.74
C PRO A 178 9.70 -9.91 14.20
N ALA A 179 9.43 -10.95 15.00
CA ALA A 179 9.77 -12.35 14.68
C ALA A 179 8.74 -12.96 13.72
N LEU A 180 8.66 -12.42 12.51
CA LEU A 180 7.73 -12.85 11.48
C LEU A 180 8.39 -13.81 10.49
N THR A 181 7.73 -14.92 10.19
CA THR A 181 8.21 -15.96 9.27
C THR A 181 7.11 -16.36 8.30
N ALA A 182 7.42 -16.56 7.02
CA ALA A 182 6.46 -17.09 6.07
C ALA A 182 6.06 -18.53 6.43
N ALA A 183 4.77 -18.81 6.45
CA ALA A 183 4.25 -20.16 6.70
C ALA A 183 4.50 -21.10 5.51
N ALA A 184 3.97 -22.31 5.55
CA ALA A 184 4.22 -23.37 4.56
C ALA A 184 3.87 -23.00 3.11
N SER A 185 2.99 -22.02 2.89
CA SER A 185 2.63 -21.52 1.55
C SER A 185 3.57 -20.42 1.01
N GLY A 186 4.55 -19.96 1.82
CA GLY A 186 5.25 -18.73 1.54
C GLY A 186 4.37 -17.49 1.78
N ALA A 187 4.84 -16.32 1.39
CA ALA A 187 4.07 -15.09 1.52
C ALA A 187 4.40 -14.10 0.40
N LEU A 188 3.37 -13.39 -0.08
CA LEU A 188 3.48 -12.18 -0.90
C LEU A 188 2.87 -11.02 -0.13
N PHE A 189 3.61 -9.94 0.02
CA PHE A 189 3.14 -8.78 0.77
C PHE A 189 3.64 -7.46 0.19
N TYR A 190 2.82 -6.42 0.35
CA TYR A 190 3.23 -5.04 0.23
C TYR A 190 3.98 -4.66 1.51
N LEU A 191 5.11 -3.97 1.36
CA LEU A 191 5.92 -3.48 2.46
C LEU A 191 6.30 -2.02 2.20
N LYS A 192 6.04 -1.16 3.19
CA LYS A 192 6.52 0.22 3.25
C LYS A 192 7.33 0.40 4.53
N THR A 193 8.56 0.94 4.41
CA THR A 193 9.48 1.16 5.53
C THR A 193 9.98 2.60 5.56
N GLY A 194 10.41 3.09 6.73
CA GLY A 194 10.99 4.42 6.91
C GLY A 194 9.97 5.52 7.25
N HIS A 195 8.74 5.39 6.76
CA HIS A 195 7.69 6.41 6.79
C HIS A 195 7.01 6.63 8.15
N LEU A 196 7.38 5.87 9.18
CA LEU A 196 6.83 5.97 10.54
C LEU A 196 7.80 6.61 11.54
N SER A 197 8.93 7.15 11.08
CA SER A 197 9.83 7.86 11.97
C SER A 197 9.12 9.10 12.57
N PRO A 198 9.43 9.50 13.82
CA PRO A 198 8.86 10.70 14.42
C PRO A 198 9.03 11.96 13.55
N THR A 199 10.17 12.07 12.85
CA THR A 199 10.48 13.20 11.96
C THR A 199 9.54 13.24 10.76
N THR A 200 9.18 12.08 10.21
CA THR A 200 8.24 11.97 9.07
C THR A 200 6.80 12.21 9.52
N LEU A 201 6.44 11.80 10.75
CA LEU A 201 5.09 11.97 11.29
C LEU A 201 4.80 13.42 11.71
N THR A 202 5.79 14.16 12.21
CA THR A 202 5.63 15.56 12.65
C THR A 202 5.66 16.57 11.51
N GLY A 203 6.27 16.25 10.37
CA GLY A 203 6.24 17.10 9.16
C GLY A 203 4.86 17.17 8.49
N ALA A 204 3.91 16.33 8.89
CA ALA A 204 2.56 16.25 8.32
C ALA A 204 1.47 16.98 9.13
N ILE A 205 1.84 17.74 10.16
CA ILE A 205 0.87 18.48 11.01
C ILE A 205 1.19 19.97 10.90
N PRO A 206 0.49 20.74 10.06
CA PRO A 206 0.41 22.18 10.23
C PRO A 206 -0.57 22.53 11.35
#